data_59c66178c801a5b0713af71087823016
#
_entry.id   59c66178c801a5b0713af71087823016
#
_cell.length_a   1.000
_cell.length_b   1.000
_cell.length_c   1.000
_cell.angle_alpha   90.00
_cell.angle_beta   90.00
_cell.angle_gamma   90.00
#
_symmetry.space_group_name_H-M   'P 1'
#
loop_
_entity.id
_entity.type
_entity.pdbx_description
1 polymer ?
#
loop_
_entity_poly.entity_id
_entity_poly.type
_entity_poly.pdbx_seq_one_letter_code
_entity_poly.pdbx_strand_id
1 'polypeptide(L)'
;VLCVELSSFQLHFTYSLELDCAAITNIADDHLDWHGGIENYAADKAKVFHNVKKALVYNADDERVTKLAFAAQTAPECRRIGFTLAEPKDGQIGVKDGWIVDMSGIAGGEAGKPFQVAKVTDFTHLTEPDGTVYPHLLADALTALALVLGLGADKDKALAALKQFTPGGHRIQTVAVAKTSDGGTIRFVDDSKATNAHAAKASLNSFADKSVVWIAGGLAKGGRFEQLVADQAHTIKAAIIIGKD
;
A
#
# COMPACT_ATOMS: atom_id res chain seq x y z
N VAL A 1 -19.29 8.30 -9.23
CA VAL A 1 -17.86 7.93 -9.33
C VAL A 1 -17.76 6.42 -9.30
N LEU A 2 -16.96 5.85 -10.20
CA LEU A 2 -16.65 4.42 -10.24
C LEU A 2 -15.18 4.27 -9.79
N CYS A 3 -14.94 3.46 -8.75
CA CYS A 3 -13.61 3.04 -8.34
C CYS A 3 -13.39 1.60 -8.80
N VAL A 4 -12.30 1.35 -9.53
CA VAL A 4 -12.02 0.05 -10.15
C VAL A 4 -10.61 -0.38 -9.79
N GLU A 5 -10.46 -1.60 -9.27
CA GLU A 5 -9.17 -2.28 -9.19
C GLU A 5 -8.94 -3.04 -10.50
N LEU A 6 -7.78 -2.83 -11.12
CA LEU A 6 -7.40 -3.47 -12.37
C LEU A 6 -6.15 -4.34 -12.18
N SER A 7 -6.27 -5.61 -12.53
CA SER A 7 -5.13 -6.52 -12.55
C SER A 7 -4.20 -6.23 -13.74
N SER A 8 -2.94 -6.67 -13.64
CA SER A 8 -2.00 -6.59 -14.76
C SER A 8 -2.49 -7.33 -16.01
N PHE A 9 -3.25 -8.41 -15.82
CA PHE A 9 -3.87 -9.17 -16.92
C PHE A 9 -4.93 -8.34 -17.67
N GLN A 10 -5.81 -7.64 -16.95
CA GLN A 10 -6.80 -6.75 -17.54
C GLN A 10 -6.12 -5.59 -18.24
N LEU A 11 -5.13 -4.97 -17.62
CA LEU A 11 -4.36 -3.87 -18.20
C LEU A 11 -3.58 -4.30 -19.45
N HIS A 12 -3.10 -5.56 -19.51
CA HIS A 12 -2.43 -6.09 -20.70
C HIS A 12 -3.29 -5.93 -21.96
N PHE A 13 -4.58 -6.21 -21.87
CA PHE A 13 -5.54 -6.11 -22.98
C PHE A 13 -6.23 -4.74 -23.09
N THR A 14 -5.76 -3.73 -22.36
CA THR A 14 -6.34 -2.39 -22.38
C THR A 14 -5.53 -1.46 -23.27
N TYR A 15 -6.21 -0.75 -24.20
CA TYR A 15 -5.56 0.10 -25.21
C TYR A 15 -6.05 1.56 -25.21
N SER A 16 -7.23 1.82 -24.67
CA SER A 16 -7.89 3.14 -24.75
C SER A 16 -8.39 3.63 -23.39
N LEU A 17 -7.71 3.26 -22.31
CA LEU A 17 -8.10 3.66 -20.97
C LEU A 17 -7.83 5.15 -20.76
N GLU A 18 -8.83 5.89 -20.28
CA GLU A 18 -8.75 7.30 -19.92
C GLU A 18 -9.44 7.51 -18.59
N LEU A 19 -8.67 7.58 -17.52
CA LEU A 19 -9.18 7.70 -16.15
C LEU A 19 -9.13 9.16 -15.68
N ASP A 20 -10.07 9.56 -14.82
CA ASP A 20 -9.94 10.84 -14.11
C ASP A 20 -8.74 10.82 -13.17
N CYS A 21 -8.62 9.75 -12.37
CA CYS A 21 -7.49 9.53 -11.47
C CYS A 21 -7.03 8.09 -11.55
N ALA A 22 -5.73 7.86 -11.35
CA ALA A 22 -5.15 6.53 -11.31
C ALA A 22 -4.01 6.44 -10.28
N ALA A 23 -3.78 5.23 -9.74
CA ALA A 23 -2.69 4.98 -8.81
C ALA A 23 -1.99 3.64 -9.10
N ILE A 24 -0.69 3.59 -8.80
CA ILE A 24 0.08 2.36 -8.61
C ILE A 24 0.74 2.44 -7.23
N THR A 25 0.45 1.47 -6.38
CA THR A 25 0.97 1.43 -5.01
C THR A 25 2.37 0.85 -4.92
N ASN A 26 2.64 -0.18 -5.69
CA ASN A 26 3.95 -0.83 -5.79
C ASN A 26 4.05 -1.71 -7.04
N ILE A 27 5.27 -2.07 -7.41
CA ILE A 27 5.57 -3.09 -8.41
C ILE A 27 6.62 -4.04 -7.84
N ALA A 28 6.18 -5.24 -7.51
CA ALA A 28 7.02 -6.33 -7.02
C ALA A 28 6.84 -7.58 -7.89
N ASP A 29 7.74 -8.53 -7.76
CA ASP A 29 7.70 -9.77 -8.53
C ASP A 29 6.40 -10.55 -8.29
N ASP A 30 5.58 -10.64 -9.32
CA ASP A 30 4.35 -11.43 -9.34
C ASP A 30 4.00 -11.75 -10.81
N HIS A 31 3.49 -12.95 -11.08
CA HIS A 31 3.06 -13.37 -12.42
C HIS A 31 4.12 -13.18 -13.54
N LEU A 32 5.41 -13.28 -13.19
CA LEU A 32 6.50 -13.03 -14.14
C LEU A 32 6.56 -14.07 -15.26
N ASP A 33 6.13 -15.29 -14.99
CA ASP A 33 5.97 -16.37 -15.95
C ASP A 33 4.99 -16.01 -17.07
N TRP A 34 3.87 -15.41 -16.70
CA TRP A 34 2.84 -15.01 -17.66
C TRP A 34 3.24 -13.78 -18.49
N HIS A 35 3.82 -12.76 -17.84
CA HIS A 35 4.21 -11.51 -18.51
C HIS A 35 5.55 -11.63 -19.26
N GLY A 36 6.32 -12.70 -19.03
CA GLY A 36 7.66 -12.85 -19.60
C GLY A 36 8.72 -11.95 -18.94
N GLY A 37 8.50 -11.59 -17.67
CA GLY A 37 9.45 -10.84 -16.85
C GLY A 37 8.89 -9.56 -16.24
N ILE A 38 9.66 -8.99 -15.30
CA ILE A 38 9.23 -7.85 -14.49
C ILE A 38 9.03 -6.57 -15.29
N GLU A 39 9.79 -6.35 -16.37
CA GLU A 39 9.67 -5.15 -17.18
C GLU A 39 8.37 -5.14 -17.98
N ASN A 40 7.95 -6.28 -18.52
CA ASN A 40 6.67 -6.41 -19.21
C ASN A 40 5.50 -6.29 -18.23
N TYR A 41 5.61 -6.90 -17.03
CA TYR A 41 4.63 -6.76 -15.97
C TYR A 41 4.46 -5.29 -15.55
N ALA A 42 5.56 -4.57 -15.36
CA ALA A 42 5.56 -3.15 -15.03
C ALA A 42 4.97 -2.30 -16.16
N ALA A 43 5.30 -2.60 -17.43
CA ALA A 43 4.74 -1.92 -18.59
C ALA A 43 3.22 -2.12 -18.70
N ASP A 44 2.73 -3.33 -18.46
CA ASP A 44 1.28 -3.58 -18.45
C ASP A 44 0.58 -2.80 -17.33
N LYS A 45 1.13 -2.80 -16.11
CA LYS A 45 0.59 -1.98 -15.02
C LYS A 45 0.62 -0.50 -15.32
N ALA A 46 1.67 0.00 -15.98
CA ALA A 46 1.81 1.42 -16.33
C ALA A 46 0.71 1.93 -17.26
N LYS A 47 0.02 1.06 -18.01
CA LYS A 47 -1.12 1.45 -18.85
C LYS A 47 -2.24 2.15 -18.07
N VAL A 48 -2.35 1.92 -16.74
CA VAL A 48 -3.30 2.63 -15.89
C VAL A 48 -3.04 4.14 -15.85
N PHE A 49 -1.80 4.57 -16.10
CA PHE A 49 -1.41 5.96 -16.11
C PHE A 49 -1.63 6.67 -17.46
N HIS A 50 -2.01 5.92 -18.51
CA HIS A 50 -2.20 6.48 -19.84
C HIS A 50 -3.39 7.45 -19.85
N ASN A 51 -3.16 8.66 -20.39
CA ASN A 51 -4.17 9.72 -20.54
C ASN A 51 -4.95 10.08 -19.27
N VAL A 52 -4.35 9.91 -18.09
CA VAL A 52 -4.99 10.33 -16.83
C VAL A 52 -5.28 11.81 -16.86
N LYS A 53 -6.52 12.21 -16.50
CA LYS A 53 -7.03 13.57 -16.70
C LYS A 53 -6.75 14.51 -15.55
N LYS A 54 -6.91 14.06 -14.27
CA LYS A 54 -6.88 14.95 -13.10
C LYS A 54 -5.70 14.68 -12.18
N ALA A 55 -5.52 13.43 -11.72
CA ALA A 55 -4.47 13.08 -10.78
C ALA A 55 -3.89 11.69 -11.04
N LEU A 56 -2.57 11.65 -11.18
CA LEU A 56 -1.77 10.44 -11.20
C LEU A 56 -1.07 10.32 -9.84
N VAL A 57 -1.43 9.28 -9.08
CA VAL A 57 -0.90 9.01 -7.76
C VAL A 57 0.14 7.89 -7.83
N TYR A 58 1.31 8.09 -7.22
CA TYR A 58 2.40 7.13 -7.30
C TYR A 58 3.11 6.98 -5.95
N ASN A 59 3.65 5.80 -5.71
CA ASN A 59 4.50 5.55 -4.55
C ASN A 59 5.88 6.16 -4.77
N ALA A 60 6.21 7.19 -4.01
CA ALA A 60 7.51 7.87 -4.08
C ALA A 60 8.65 7.07 -3.43
N ASP A 61 8.30 6.05 -2.62
CA ASP A 61 9.26 5.14 -2.00
C ASP A 61 9.59 3.94 -2.92
N ASP A 62 8.88 3.80 -4.06
CA ASP A 62 9.14 2.79 -5.10
C ASP A 62 9.74 3.47 -6.34
N GLU A 63 11.03 3.22 -6.57
CA GLU A 63 11.76 3.84 -7.69
C GLU A 63 11.17 3.46 -9.06
N ARG A 64 10.70 2.19 -9.22
CA ARG A 64 10.10 1.71 -10.46
C ARG A 64 8.77 2.42 -10.72
N VAL A 65 7.90 2.50 -9.72
CA VAL A 65 6.63 3.23 -9.82
C VAL A 65 6.86 4.71 -10.12
N THR A 66 7.84 5.33 -9.45
CA THR A 66 8.23 6.73 -9.69
C THR A 66 8.65 6.95 -11.14
N LYS A 67 9.53 6.09 -11.69
CA LYS A 67 9.94 6.17 -13.11
C LYS A 67 8.75 6.07 -14.07
N LEU A 68 7.85 5.14 -13.82
CA LEU A 68 6.63 4.96 -14.64
C LEU A 68 5.72 6.19 -14.57
N ALA A 69 5.53 6.76 -13.38
CA ALA A 69 4.70 7.94 -13.19
C ALA A 69 5.22 9.16 -13.96
N PHE A 70 6.54 9.37 -13.99
CA PHE A 70 7.14 10.49 -14.72
C PHE A 70 7.26 10.24 -16.22
N ALA A 71 7.34 8.99 -16.68
CA ALA A 71 7.33 8.62 -18.08
C ALA A 71 5.91 8.63 -18.69
N ALA A 72 4.87 8.61 -17.88
CA ALA A 72 3.49 8.52 -18.34
C ALA A 72 3.05 9.76 -19.13
N GLN A 73 2.36 9.53 -20.25
CA GLN A 73 1.65 10.58 -20.98
C GLN A 73 0.30 10.83 -20.33
N THR A 74 0.07 12.03 -19.85
CA THR A 74 -1.16 12.45 -19.15
C THR A 74 -1.74 13.70 -19.77
N ALA A 75 -2.98 14.08 -19.43
CA ALA A 75 -3.51 15.38 -19.77
C ALA A 75 -2.61 16.51 -19.21
N PRO A 76 -2.54 17.67 -19.90
CA PRO A 76 -1.65 18.77 -19.47
C PRO A 76 -1.87 19.25 -18.04
N GLU A 77 -3.11 19.25 -17.59
CA GLU A 77 -3.52 19.69 -16.24
C GLU A 77 -3.46 18.58 -15.19
N CYS A 78 -3.09 17.36 -15.58
CA CYS A 78 -2.98 16.24 -14.65
C CYS A 78 -1.88 16.46 -13.61
N ARG A 79 -2.25 16.39 -12.35
CA ARG A 79 -1.32 16.53 -11.22
C ARG A 79 -0.67 15.18 -10.92
N ARG A 80 0.65 15.17 -10.80
CA ARG A 80 1.39 14.01 -10.28
C ARG A 80 1.59 14.18 -8.78
N ILE A 81 1.06 13.23 -8.01
CA ILE A 81 1.07 13.27 -6.56
C ILE A 81 1.79 12.03 -6.05
N GLY A 82 2.96 12.23 -5.46
CA GLY A 82 3.67 11.16 -4.77
C GLY A 82 3.08 10.92 -3.39
N PHE A 83 2.96 9.67 -2.96
CA PHE A 83 2.81 9.37 -1.55
C PHE A 83 4.06 8.69 -1.00
N THR A 84 4.36 8.91 0.28
CA THR A 84 5.53 8.35 0.98
C THR A 84 5.19 8.08 2.44
N LEU A 85 5.84 7.08 3.03
CA LEU A 85 5.75 6.84 4.48
C LEU A 85 6.73 7.69 5.30
N ALA A 86 7.59 8.44 4.60
CA ALA A 86 8.54 9.40 5.19
C ALA A 86 8.00 10.84 5.15
N GLU A 87 8.83 11.79 5.57
CA GLU A 87 8.55 13.21 5.41
C GLU A 87 8.40 13.56 3.92
N PRO A 88 7.26 14.16 3.51
CA PRO A 88 6.98 14.42 2.11
C PRO A 88 7.84 15.57 1.58
N LYS A 89 8.25 15.46 0.31
CA LYS A 89 8.87 16.51 -0.49
C LYS A 89 7.79 17.24 -1.29
N ASP A 90 8.20 18.29 -2.01
CA ASP A 90 7.30 19.00 -2.93
C ASP A 90 6.59 18.04 -3.89
N GLY A 91 5.29 18.27 -4.08
CA GLY A 91 4.41 17.39 -4.87
C GLY A 91 3.99 16.08 -4.19
N GLN A 92 4.29 15.89 -2.91
CA GLN A 92 4.00 14.65 -2.19
C GLN A 92 3.04 14.86 -1.02
N ILE A 93 2.38 13.75 -0.63
CA ILE A 93 1.72 13.58 0.66
C ILE A 93 2.45 12.49 1.43
N GLY A 94 2.69 12.68 2.72
CA GLY A 94 3.48 11.74 3.51
C GLY A 94 3.25 11.90 5.00
N VAL A 95 4.21 11.42 5.82
CA VAL A 95 4.09 11.43 7.27
C VAL A 95 5.26 12.17 7.90
N LYS A 96 4.95 13.10 8.81
CA LYS A 96 5.92 13.79 9.64
C LYS A 96 5.38 13.95 11.05
N ASP A 97 6.16 13.54 12.05
CA ASP A 97 5.84 13.70 13.49
C ASP A 97 4.43 13.18 13.85
N GLY A 98 4.02 12.03 13.26
CA GLY A 98 2.71 11.42 13.49
C GLY A 98 1.54 12.10 12.77
N TRP A 99 1.81 13.08 11.91
CA TRP A 99 0.81 13.74 11.08
C TRP A 99 0.91 13.31 9.62
N ILE A 100 -0.22 13.16 8.97
CA ILE A 100 -0.30 13.19 7.51
C ILE A 100 -0.09 14.64 7.08
N VAL A 101 0.94 14.86 6.26
CA VAL A 101 1.34 16.19 5.77
C VAL A 101 1.28 16.20 4.25
N ASP A 102 0.63 17.21 3.70
CA ASP A 102 0.55 17.46 2.26
C ASP A 102 1.49 18.58 1.84
N MET A 103 2.40 18.28 0.92
CA MET A 103 3.28 19.22 0.22
C MET A 103 2.86 19.42 -1.24
N SER A 104 1.83 18.67 -1.69
CA SER A 104 1.33 18.78 -3.06
C SER A 104 0.29 19.89 -3.24
N GLY A 105 -0.29 20.37 -2.14
CA GLY A 105 -1.40 21.33 -2.15
C GLY A 105 -2.76 20.72 -2.50
N ILE A 106 -2.86 19.36 -2.55
CA ILE A 106 -4.12 18.71 -2.93
C ILE A 106 -5.15 18.72 -1.81
N ALA A 107 -4.70 18.80 -0.55
CA ALA A 107 -5.58 18.87 0.63
C ALA A 107 -6.01 20.30 1.01
N GLY A 108 -5.72 21.28 0.17
CA GLY A 108 -6.14 22.68 0.35
C GLY A 108 -5.05 23.61 0.88
N GLY A 109 -3.83 23.11 1.13
CA GLY A 109 -2.64 23.93 1.41
C GLY A 109 -2.04 24.52 0.13
N GLU A 110 -0.99 25.33 0.28
CA GLU A 110 -0.19 25.83 -0.83
C GLU A 110 0.84 24.76 -1.24
N ALA A 111 0.96 24.49 -2.55
CA ALA A 111 1.94 23.54 -3.06
C ALA A 111 3.37 23.95 -2.67
N GLY A 112 4.18 22.98 -2.26
CA GLY A 112 5.54 23.22 -1.77
C GLY A 112 5.60 23.70 -0.32
N LYS A 113 4.46 23.88 0.37
CA LYS A 113 4.42 24.22 1.79
C LYS A 113 3.76 23.14 2.62
N PRO A 114 4.30 22.77 3.79
CA PRO A 114 3.73 21.71 4.61
C PRO A 114 2.36 22.12 5.15
N PHE A 115 1.37 21.28 4.87
CA PHE A 115 0.00 21.43 5.36
C PHE A 115 -0.40 20.18 6.14
N GLN A 116 -0.66 20.33 7.44
CA GLN A 116 -1.10 19.22 8.29
C GLN A 116 -2.55 18.84 7.95
N VAL A 117 -2.77 17.60 7.58
CA VAL A 117 -4.07 17.09 7.12
C VAL A 117 -4.84 16.41 8.26
N ALA A 118 -4.23 15.46 8.93
CA ALA A 118 -4.80 14.70 10.05
C ALA A 118 -3.70 13.98 10.83
N LYS A 119 -3.96 13.58 12.08
CA LYS A 119 -3.06 12.67 12.80
C LYS A 119 -3.25 11.24 12.31
N VAL A 120 -2.15 10.47 12.19
CA VAL A 120 -2.21 9.05 11.84
C VAL A 120 -3.04 8.28 12.87
N THR A 121 -2.95 8.63 14.15
CA THR A 121 -3.72 8.02 15.24
C THR A 121 -5.23 8.28 15.20
N ASP A 122 -5.69 9.20 14.36
CA ASP A 122 -7.12 9.40 14.14
C ASP A 122 -7.78 8.24 13.36
N PHE A 123 -6.98 7.36 12.76
CA PHE A 123 -7.40 6.24 11.90
C PHE A 123 -7.08 4.91 12.58
N THR A 124 -8.00 4.42 13.39
CA THR A 124 -7.78 3.23 14.26
C THR A 124 -7.48 1.95 13.48
N HIS A 125 -7.91 1.85 12.22
CA HIS A 125 -7.61 0.69 11.36
C HIS A 125 -6.17 0.66 10.83
N LEU A 126 -5.41 1.75 11.01
CA LEU A 126 -4.00 1.84 10.60
C LEU A 126 -3.02 1.39 11.68
N THR A 127 -3.51 1.07 12.87
CA THR A 127 -2.65 0.84 14.03
C THR A 127 -2.93 -0.49 14.71
N GLU A 128 -1.89 -1.04 15.32
CA GLU A 128 -1.98 -2.08 16.33
C GLU A 128 -2.72 -1.55 17.59
N PRO A 129 -3.22 -2.44 18.45
CA PRO A 129 -3.79 -2.03 19.73
C PRO A 129 -2.84 -1.26 20.65
N ASP A 130 -1.52 -1.43 20.49
CA ASP A 130 -0.48 -0.69 21.22
C ASP A 130 -0.12 0.66 20.55
N GLY A 131 -0.76 1.00 19.45
CA GLY A 131 -0.52 2.23 18.69
C GLY A 131 0.55 2.13 17.59
N THR A 132 1.18 0.98 17.43
CA THR A 132 2.13 0.76 16.31
C THR A 132 1.40 0.84 14.99
N VAL A 133 1.90 1.65 14.07
CA VAL A 133 1.29 1.88 12.75
C VAL A 133 1.61 0.73 11.81
N TYR A 134 0.61 0.25 11.07
CA TYR A 134 0.78 -0.67 9.94
C TYR A 134 1.25 0.09 8.68
N PRO A 135 2.51 -0.02 8.25
CA PRO A 135 3.04 0.81 7.17
C PRO A 135 2.27 0.65 5.84
N HIS A 136 1.91 -0.58 5.48
CA HIS A 136 1.19 -0.86 4.23
C HIS A 136 -0.25 -0.32 4.25
N LEU A 137 -0.97 -0.41 5.39
CA LEU A 137 -2.31 0.18 5.51
C LEU A 137 -2.26 1.71 5.45
N LEU A 138 -1.21 2.31 6.02
CA LEU A 138 -0.98 3.74 5.92
C LEU A 138 -0.68 4.17 4.46
N ALA A 139 0.13 3.40 3.73
CA ALA A 139 0.38 3.64 2.31
C ALA A 139 -0.92 3.57 1.48
N ASP A 140 -1.78 2.58 1.75
CA ASP A 140 -3.09 2.45 1.11
C ASP A 140 -4.00 3.65 1.44
N ALA A 141 -4.01 4.10 2.69
CA ALA A 141 -4.78 5.26 3.13
C ALA A 141 -4.31 6.56 2.46
N LEU A 142 -2.99 6.78 2.38
CA LEU A 142 -2.41 7.92 1.66
C LEU A 142 -2.75 7.89 0.18
N THR A 143 -2.69 6.71 -0.46
CA THR A 143 -3.08 6.51 -1.86
C THR A 143 -4.56 6.85 -2.08
N ALA A 144 -5.45 6.30 -1.24
CA ALA A 144 -6.88 6.56 -1.33
C ALA A 144 -7.20 8.04 -1.12
N LEU A 145 -6.58 8.68 -0.12
CA LEU A 145 -6.75 10.09 0.15
C LEU A 145 -6.29 10.96 -1.04
N ALA A 146 -5.11 10.69 -1.59
CA ALA A 146 -4.58 11.41 -2.75
C ALA A 146 -5.48 11.25 -3.98
N LEU A 147 -6.02 10.05 -4.24
CA LEU A 147 -6.95 9.79 -5.35
C LEU A 147 -8.25 10.58 -5.21
N VAL A 148 -8.90 10.53 -4.04
CA VAL A 148 -10.20 11.20 -3.87
C VAL A 148 -10.07 12.72 -3.84
N LEU A 149 -9.00 13.25 -3.24
CA LEU A 149 -8.70 14.68 -3.29
C LEU A 149 -8.32 15.12 -4.70
N GLY A 150 -7.56 14.30 -5.44
CA GLY A 150 -7.23 14.51 -6.85
C GLY A 150 -8.45 14.54 -7.75
N LEU A 151 -9.47 13.79 -7.42
CA LEU A 151 -10.77 13.83 -8.11
C LEU A 151 -11.54 15.13 -7.82
N GLY A 152 -11.21 15.84 -6.74
CA GLY A 152 -11.89 17.06 -6.30
C GLY A 152 -12.92 16.82 -5.19
N ALA A 153 -12.79 15.73 -4.44
CA ALA A 153 -13.65 15.46 -3.31
C ALA A 153 -13.37 16.45 -2.14
N ASP A 154 -14.39 16.70 -1.35
CA ASP A 154 -14.27 17.48 -0.12
C ASP A 154 -13.36 16.75 0.88
N LYS A 155 -12.34 17.46 1.40
CA LYS A 155 -11.33 16.89 2.29
C LYS A 155 -11.94 16.34 3.58
N ASP A 156 -12.83 17.07 4.21
CA ASP A 156 -13.35 16.70 5.52
C ASP A 156 -14.26 15.46 5.40
N LYS A 157 -15.02 15.36 4.30
CA LYS A 157 -15.79 14.15 3.99
C LYS A 157 -14.89 12.96 3.67
N ALA A 158 -13.80 13.16 2.94
CA ALA A 158 -12.82 12.11 2.65
C ALA A 158 -12.17 11.58 3.93
N LEU A 159 -11.74 12.48 4.83
CA LEU A 159 -11.18 12.11 6.12
C LEU A 159 -12.20 11.40 7.02
N ALA A 160 -13.46 11.88 7.06
CA ALA A 160 -14.52 11.23 7.82
C ALA A 160 -14.80 9.81 7.32
N ALA A 161 -14.83 9.60 6.01
CA ALA A 161 -14.98 8.28 5.41
C ALA A 161 -13.79 7.36 5.73
N LEU A 162 -12.58 7.87 5.64
CA LEU A 162 -11.37 7.11 5.95
C LEU A 162 -11.33 6.70 7.44
N LYS A 163 -11.77 7.58 8.36
CA LYS A 163 -11.88 7.25 9.80
C LYS A 163 -12.86 6.12 10.10
N GLN A 164 -13.90 5.97 9.28
CA GLN A 164 -14.92 4.91 9.42
C GLN A 164 -14.57 3.64 8.65
N PHE A 165 -13.51 3.67 7.84
CA PHE A 165 -13.12 2.53 7.03
C PHE A 165 -12.64 1.38 7.92
N THR A 166 -13.02 0.17 7.55
CA THR A 166 -12.53 -1.07 8.16
C THR A 166 -11.96 -1.95 7.04
N PRO A 167 -10.71 -2.41 7.14
CA PRO A 167 -10.14 -3.33 6.17
C PRO A 167 -11.01 -4.57 6.01
N GLY A 168 -11.08 -5.10 4.80
CA GLY A 168 -11.74 -6.38 4.56
C GLY A 168 -11.09 -7.52 5.36
N GLY A 169 -11.83 -8.59 5.61
CA GLY A 169 -11.31 -9.77 6.30
C GLY A 169 -10.02 -10.31 5.70
N HIS A 170 -9.25 -11.03 6.49
CA HIS A 170 -7.99 -11.67 6.10
C HIS A 170 -6.84 -10.70 5.77
N ARG A 171 -6.89 -9.46 6.26
CA ARG A 171 -5.83 -8.45 6.13
C ARG A 171 -5.41 -7.97 7.51
N ILE A 172 -4.36 -8.55 8.05
CA ILE A 172 -3.87 -8.32 9.43
C ILE A 172 -5.03 -8.31 10.45
N GLN A 173 -5.97 -9.22 10.26
CA GLN A 173 -7.16 -9.33 11.08
C GLN A 173 -6.84 -10.10 12.37
N THR A 174 -6.94 -9.48 13.53
CA THR A 174 -6.91 -10.21 14.80
C THR A 174 -8.18 -11.08 14.94
N VAL A 175 -8.01 -12.40 14.88
CA VAL A 175 -9.14 -13.37 14.94
C VAL A 175 -9.32 -13.94 16.33
N ALA A 176 -8.27 -13.96 17.16
CA ALA A 176 -8.34 -14.41 18.55
C ALA A 176 -7.20 -13.81 19.39
N VAL A 177 -7.44 -13.75 20.70
CA VAL A 177 -6.43 -13.37 21.70
C VAL A 177 -6.49 -14.38 22.84
N ALA A 178 -5.35 -14.98 23.20
CA ALA A 178 -5.24 -15.92 24.31
C ALA A 178 -4.25 -15.39 25.36
N LYS A 179 -4.51 -15.71 26.62
CA LYS A 179 -3.58 -15.48 27.71
C LYS A 179 -2.66 -16.69 27.89
N THR A 180 -1.39 -16.44 28.11
CA THR A 180 -0.40 -17.47 28.45
C THR A 180 -0.35 -17.70 29.94
N SER A 181 0.19 -18.85 30.36
CA SER A 181 0.30 -19.21 31.78
C SER A 181 1.23 -18.29 32.60
N ASP A 182 2.16 -17.62 31.92
CA ASP A 182 3.09 -16.63 32.50
C ASP A 182 2.54 -15.19 32.50
N GLY A 183 1.24 -15.02 32.15
CA GLY A 183 0.56 -13.72 32.11
C GLY A 183 0.74 -12.94 30.82
N GLY A 184 1.46 -13.48 29.83
CA GLY A 184 1.62 -12.91 28.51
C GLY A 184 0.33 -12.96 27.68
N THR A 185 0.42 -12.53 26.43
CA THR A 185 -0.70 -12.53 25.47
C THR A 185 -0.21 -13.04 24.13
N ILE A 186 -0.95 -13.99 23.56
CA ILE A 186 -0.79 -14.43 22.18
C ILE A 186 -1.96 -13.88 21.37
N ARG A 187 -1.65 -13.18 20.30
CA ARG A 187 -2.62 -12.69 19.32
C ARG A 187 -2.54 -13.55 18.07
N PHE A 188 -3.68 -14.07 17.63
CA PHE A 188 -3.80 -14.80 16.38
C PHE A 188 -4.25 -13.83 15.30
N VAL A 189 -3.42 -13.69 14.27
CA VAL A 189 -3.64 -12.74 13.18
C VAL A 189 -3.83 -13.51 11.88
N ASP A 190 -4.95 -13.27 11.21
CA ASP A 190 -5.23 -13.79 9.88
C ASP A 190 -4.82 -12.75 8.84
N ASP A 191 -3.83 -13.09 8.04
CA ASP A 191 -3.33 -12.31 6.92
C ASP A 191 -3.25 -13.14 5.64
N SER A 192 -4.19 -14.07 5.46
CA SER A 192 -4.20 -15.00 4.32
C SER A 192 -4.39 -14.33 2.95
N LYS A 193 -4.68 -13.03 2.92
CA LYS A 193 -4.62 -12.19 1.71
C LYS A 193 -3.21 -11.81 1.29
N ALA A 194 -2.20 -11.97 2.13
CA ALA A 194 -0.79 -11.83 1.77
C ALA A 194 -0.33 -13.06 0.95
N THR A 195 -0.75 -13.14 -0.30
CA THR A 195 -0.61 -14.32 -1.17
C THR A 195 0.72 -14.40 -1.94
N ASN A 196 1.64 -13.49 -1.69
CA ASN A 196 2.99 -13.48 -2.26
C ASN A 196 4.03 -12.99 -1.25
N ALA A 197 5.31 -13.17 -1.56
CA ALA A 197 6.41 -12.84 -0.66
C ALA A 197 6.45 -11.34 -0.31
N HIS A 198 6.14 -10.45 -1.25
CA HIS A 198 6.13 -9.01 -1.02
C HIS A 198 5.04 -8.59 -0.02
N ALA A 199 3.82 -9.10 -0.19
CA ALA A 199 2.72 -8.82 0.74
C ALA A 199 3.02 -9.36 2.14
N ALA A 200 3.52 -10.60 2.25
CA ALA A 200 3.91 -11.18 3.53
C ALA A 200 5.02 -10.36 4.21
N LYS A 201 6.02 -9.87 3.46
CA LYS A 201 7.07 -8.99 3.98
C LYS A 201 6.48 -7.69 4.53
N ALA A 202 5.56 -7.07 3.80
CA ALA A 202 4.92 -5.83 4.22
C ALA A 202 4.18 -6.00 5.55
N SER A 203 3.49 -7.13 5.73
CA SER A 203 2.80 -7.45 6.98
C SER A 203 3.77 -7.74 8.12
N LEU A 204 4.81 -8.57 7.88
CA LEU A 204 5.80 -8.92 8.90
C LEU A 204 6.59 -7.71 9.41
N ASN A 205 6.82 -6.70 8.57
CA ASN A 205 7.46 -5.43 8.97
C ASN A 205 6.68 -4.66 10.05
N SER A 206 5.44 -5.01 10.30
CA SER A 206 4.59 -4.36 11.32
C SER A 206 4.81 -4.90 12.73
N PHE A 207 5.57 -5.97 12.89
CA PHE A 207 5.72 -6.66 14.19
C PHE A 207 7.12 -6.49 14.76
N ALA A 208 7.21 -6.54 16.09
CA ALA A 208 8.47 -6.44 16.81
C ALA A 208 9.39 -7.65 16.56
N ASP A 209 10.68 -7.47 16.83
CA ASP A 209 11.68 -8.52 16.72
C ASP A 209 11.32 -9.76 17.55
N LYS A 210 11.50 -10.94 16.94
CA LYS A 210 11.25 -12.26 17.58
C LYS A 210 9.86 -12.42 18.20
N SER A 211 8.87 -11.69 17.68
CA SER A 211 7.50 -11.74 18.20
C SER A 211 6.56 -12.65 17.41
N VAL A 212 6.90 -13.00 16.16
CA VAL A 212 6.00 -13.71 15.23
C VAL A 212 6.29 -15.20 15.18
N VAL A 213 5.29 -16.04 15.44
CA VAL A 213 5.23 -17.42 14.96
C VAL A 213 4.48 -17.42 13.65
N TRP A 214 5.22 -17.58 12.55
CA TRP A 214 4.68 -17.44 11.20
C TRP A 214 4.15 -18.78 10.67
N ILE A 215 2.86 -18.84 10.38
CA ILE A 215 2.24 -20.00 9.71
C ILE A 215 2.17 -19.65 8.23
N ALA A 216 2.96 -20.33 7.41
CA ALA A 216 3.08 -20.05 5.99
C ALA A 216 2.92 -21.31 5.14
N GLY A 217 2.39 -21.15 3.92
CA GLY A 217 2.26 -22.22 2.97
C GLY A 217 1.11 -22.03 1.99
N GLY A 218 0.88 -23.06 1.18
CA GLY A 218 -0.07 -23.05 0.09
C GLY A 218 0.59 -23.45 -1.22
N LEU A 219 0.36 -22.70 -2.29
CA LEU A 219 1.00 -22.87 -3.60
C LEU A 219 1.92 -21.68 -3.86
N ALA A 220 3.21 -21.92 -4.02
CA ALA A 220 4.21 -20.88 -4.24
C ALA A 220 4.07 -20.16 -5.60
N LYS A 221 3.39 -20.76 -6.58
CA LYS A 221 3.15 -20.17 -7.93
C LYS A 221 4.42 -19.64 -8.59
N GLY A 222 5.56 -20.35 -8.38
CA GLY A 222 6.87 -19.90 -8.86
C GLY A 222 7.50 -18.75 -8.07
N GLY A 223 6.88 -18.32 -6.97
CA GLY A 223 7.42 -17.29 -6.08
C GLY A 223 8.66 -17.77 -5.33
N ARG A 224 9.58 -16.83 -5.06
CA ARG A 224 10.80 -17.06 -4.28
C ARG A 224 10.65 -16.43 -2.91
N PHE A 225 11.00 -17.18 -1.87
CA PHE A 225 10.80 -16.75 -0.48
C PHE A 225 12.12 -16.58 0.28
N GLU A 226 13.26 -16.93 -0.31
CA GLU A 226 14.57 -16.88 0.34
C GLU A 226 14.89 -15.47 0.84
N GLN A 227 14.62 -14.45 0.00
CA GLN A 227 14.86 -13.06 0.36
C GLN A 227 13.89 -12.59 1.46
N LEU A 228 12.63 -13.01 1.40
CA LEU A 228 11.65 -12.71 2.47
C LEU A 228 12.14 -13.27 3.81
N VAL A 229 12.57 -14.54 3.83
CA VAL A 229 13.04 -15.19 5.07
C VAL A 229 14.30 -14.50 5.58
N ALA A 230 15.25 -14.16 4.71
CA ALA A 230 16.47 -13.44 5.10
C ALA A 230 16.16 -12.07 5.69
N ASP A 231 15.30 -11.29 5.04
CA ASP A 231 14.92 -9.94 5.46
C ASP A 231 14.11 -9.94 6.75
N GLN A 232 13.28 -10.97 6.98
CA GLN A 232 12.36 -11.06 8.13
C GLN A 232 12.84 -11.99 9.24
N ALA A 233 14.06 -12.54 9.13
CA ALA A 233 14.64 -13.42 10.15
C ALA A 233 14.69 -12.77 11.54
N HIS A 234 14.77 -11.45 11.62
CA HIS A 234 14.75 -10.71 12.88
C HIS A 234 13.36 -10.70 13.53
N THR A 235 12.28 -10.57 12.77
CA THR A 235 10.89 -10.54 13.25
C THR A 235 10.38 -11.94 13.61
N ILE A 236 10.75 -12.95 12.80
CA ILE A 236 10.25 -14.32 12.95
C ILE A 236 10.95 -15.01 14.11
N LYS A 237 10.15 -15.44 15.10
CA LYS A 237 10.58 -16.30 16.23
C LYS A 237 10.61 -17.77 15.83
N ALA A 238 9.61 -18.23 15.10
CA ALA A 238 9.48 -19.58 14.56
C ALA A 238 8.59 -19.57 13.32
N ALA A 239 8.74 -20.57 12.46
CA ALA A 239 7.87 -20.77 11.31
C ALA A 239 7.23 -22.16 11.34
N ILE A 240 5.96 -22.25 10.95
CA ILE A 240 5.22 -23.49 10.74
C ILE A 240 4.82 -23.52 9.28
N ILE A 241 5.38 -24.47 8.55
CA ILE A 241 5.13 -24.59 7.10
C ILE A 241 4.01 -25.58 6.89
N ILE A 242 3.02 -25.18 6.10
CA ILE A 242 1.85 -25.98 5.74
C ILE A 242 1.67 -25.99 4.22
N GLY A 243 0.91 -26.97 3.69
CA GLY A 243 0.61 -27.03 2.26
C GLY A 243 1.51 -28.00 1.52
N LYS A 244 1.66 -27.76 0.18
CA LYS A 244 2.28 -28.72 -0.72
C LYS A 244 3.69 -28.32 -1.16
N ASP A 245 3.99 -27.01 -1.18
CA ASP A 245 5.27 -26.46 -1.63
C ASP A 245 6.13 -26.01 -0.45
#